data_4ed41b441de871c077eaa4c912fedd02
#
_entry.id   4ed41b441de871c077eaa4c912fedd02
#
_cell.length_a   1.000
_cell.length_b   1.000
_cell.length_c   1.000
_cell.angle_alpha   90.00
_cell.angle_beta   90.00
_cell.angle_gamma   90.00
#
_symmetry.space_group_name_H-M   'P 1'
#
loop_
_entity.id
_entity.type
_entity.pdbx_description
1 polymer ?
#
loop_
_entity_poly.entity_id
_entity_poly.type
_entity_poly.pdbx_seq_one_letter_code
_entity_poly.pdbx_strand_id
1 'polypeptide(L)'
;MEDYKMAAKKAEESKKVKGAGDNIKTIAVLTSGGDAPGMNAVIRAVVRTALANGKKVKGIRRGYAGLLDEDIIDMDAKSVADIIQRGGTILYTARCAEFTTPEGQDKGAAICKKHGIDAVVVIGGDGSFQGARKLAARGINTIGVPGTIDLDIACTDYT
;
A
#
# COMPACT_ATOMS: atom_id res chain seq x y z
N MET A 1 -10.02 40.13 -9.67
CA MET A 1 -8.67 39.57 -9.69
C MET A 1 -8.06 39.32 -8.28
N GLU A 2 -8.38 40.13 -7.29
CA GLU A 2 -7.95 39.98 -5.90
C GLU A 2 -8.64 38.79 -5.21
N ASP A 3 -9.90 38.55 -5.44
CA ASP A 3 -10.68 37.44 -4.86
C ASP A 3 -10.11 36.05 -5.29
N TYR A 4 -9.68 35.98 -6.56
CA TYR A 4 -9.07 34.74 -7.07
C TYR A 4 -7.69 34.45 -6.43
N LYS A 5 -6.90 35.49 -6.18
CA LYS A 5 -5.59 35.38 -5.47
C LYS A 5 -5.79 35.02 -4.01
N MET A 6 -6.83 35.54 -3.35
CA MET A 6 -7.17 35.19 -1.96
C MET A 6 -7.68 33.76 -1.83
N ALA A 7 -8.49 33.30 -2.77
CA ALA A 7 -8.96 31.91 -2.80
C ALA A 7 -7.79 30.91 -3.06
N ALA A 8 -6.87 31.25 -3.96
CA ALA A 8 -5.67 30.46 -4.21
C ALA A 8 -4.75 30.40 -2.98
N LYS A 9 -4.56 31.52 -2.26
CA LYS A 9 -3.75 31.59 -1.04
C LYS A 9 -4.39 30.80 0.11
N LYS A 10 -5.72 30.85 0.27
CA LYS A 10 -6.46 30.01 1.23
C LYS A 10 -6.38 28.51 0.88
N ALA A 11 -6.38 28.16 -0.40
CA ALA A 11 -6.21 26.78 -0.85
C ALA A 11 -4.77 26.25 -0.64
N GLU A 12 -3.75 27.12 -0.68
CA GLU A 12 -2.38 26.77 -0.32
C GLU A 12 -2.16 26.68 1.20
N GLU A 13 -2.79 27.54 1.99
CA GLU A 13 -2.71 27.50 3.46
C GLU A 13 -3.45 26.30 4.06
N SER A 14 -4.54 25.83 3.42
CA SER A 14 -5.24 24.60 3.85
C SER A 14 -4.43 23.30 3.64
N LYS A 15 -3.31 23.37 2.91
CA LYS A 15 -2.40 22.23 2.68
C LYS A 15 -1.40 21.96 3.79
N LYS A 16 -1.38 22.71 4.86
CA LYS A 16 -0.45 22.53 5.97
C LYS A 16 -1.12 22.18 7.30
N VAL A 17 -2.00 21.20 7.30
CA VAL A 17 -2.22 20.44 8.54
C VAL A 17 -1.06 19.45 8.63
N LYS A 18 -0.10 19.71 9.51
CA LYS A 18 0.94 18.74 9.86
C LYS A 18 0.23 17.52 10.47
N GLY A 19 -0.07 16.54 9.63
CA GLY A 19 -0.68 15.29 10.03
C GLY A 19 0.39 14.25 10.39
N ALA A 20 -0.03 13.16 11.04
CA ALA A 20 0.82 12.01 11.32
C ALA A 20 1.56 11.45 10.08
N GLY A 21 1.12 11.81 8.87
CA GLY A 21 1.75 11.43 7.60
C GLY A 21 3.02 12.20 7.22
N ASP A 22 3.37 13.28 7.90
CA ASP A 22 4.55 14.08 7.54
C ASP A 22 5.86 13.32 7.75
N ASN A 23 5.87 12.33 8.66
CA ASN A 23 7.03 11.48 8.94
C ASN A 23 7.15 10.28 7.97
N ILE A 24 6.13 10.00 7.16
CA ILE A 24 6.15 8.92 6.18
C ILE A 24 6.92 9.37 4.95
N LYS A 25 8.05 8.73 4.65
CA LYS A 25 8.90 9.02 3.48
C LYS A 25 8.80 7.95 2.41
N THR A 26 8.69 6.70 2.81
CA THR A 26 8.64 5.54 1.91
C THR A 26 7.39 4.72 2.18
N ILE A 27 6.60 4.50 1.15
CA ILE A 27 5.38 3.69 1.19
C ILE A 27 5.62 2.43 0.38
N ALA A 28 5.33 1.26 0.94
CA ALA A 28 5.28 0.03 0.18
C ALA A 28 3.83 -0.31 -0.20
N VAL A 29 3.65 -1.01 -1.30
CA VAL A 29 2.37 -1.57 -1.73
C VAL A 29 2.56 -3.05 -2.03
N LEU A 30 1.63 -3.88 -1.58
CA LEU A 30 1.55 -5.30 -1.89
C LEU A 30 0.12 -5.72 -2.20
N THR A 31 0.00 -6.79 -2.98
CA THR A 31 -1.25 -7.51 -3.19
C THR A 31 -1.14 -8.88 -2.56
N SER A 32 -2.19 -9.35 -1.91
CA SER A 32 -2.20 -10.62 -1.18
C SER A 32 -3.58 -11.29 -1.31
N GLY A 33 -3.58 -12.61 -1.20
CA GLY A 33 -4.78 -13.42 -1.45
C GLY A 33 -4.94 -13.80 -2.92
N GLY A 34 -6.16 -14.05 -3.37
CA GLY A 34 -6.49 -14.20 -4.78
C GLY A 34 -6.39 -12.86 -5.52
N ASP A 35 -6.04 -12.89 -6.79
CA ASP A 35 -6.11 -11.69 -7.61
C ASP A 35 -7.58 -11.32 -7.89
N ALA A 36 -7.88 -10.04 -7.78
CA ALA A 36 -9.21 -9.50 -8.00
C ALA A 36 -9.16 -8.36 -9.02
N PRO A 37 -10.24 -8.15 -9.79
CA PRO A 37 -10.35 -6.97 -10.64
C PRO A 37 -10.14 -5.68 -9.83
N GLY A 38 -9.41 -4.71 -10.40
CA GLY A 38 -9.14 -3.44 -9.74
C GLY A 38 -7.85 -3.37 -8.92
N MET A 39 -7.17 -4.46 -8.61
CA MET A 39 -5.90 -4.43 -7.88
C MET A 39 -4.85 -3.55 -8.58
N ASN A 40 -4.71 -3.65 -9.90
CA ASN A 40 -3.80 -2.79 -10.67
C ASN A 40 -4.21 -1.32 -10.63
N ALA A 41 -5.48 -1.00 -10.61
CA ALA A 41 -5.98 0.37 -10.47
C ALA A 41 -5.57 0.96 -9.12
N VAL A 42 -5.69 0.18 -8.03
CA VAL A 42 -5.27 0.58 -6.68
C VAL A 42 -3.75 0.76 -6.62
N ILE A 43 -2.96 -0.19 -7.14
CA ILE A 43 -1.49 -0.08 -7.21
C ILE A 43 -1.11 1.23 -7.89
N ARG A 44 -1.70 1.50 -9.06
CA ARG A 44 -1.44 2.73 -9.81
C ARG A 44 -1.81 3.99 -9.02
N ALA A 45 -2.97 4.00 -8.37
CA ALA A 45 -3.42 5.13 -7.57
C ALA A 45 -2.46 5.40 -6.41
N VAL A 46 -2.06 4.36 -5.66
CA VAL A 46 -1.09 4.46 -4.55
C VAL A 46 0.24 5.02 -5.04
N VAL A 47 0.82 4.42 -6.09
CA VAL A 47 2.12 4.84 -6.61
C VAL A 47 2.10 6.29 -7.08
N ARG A 48 1.14 6.66 -7.93
CA ARG A 48 1.07 8.01 -8.47
C ARG A 48 0.79 9.07 -7.42
N THR A 49 -0.12 8.79 -6.47
CA THR A 49 -0.43 9.72 -5.38
C THR A 49 0.76 9.90 -4.44
N ALA A 50 1.44 8.82 -4.08
CA ALA A 50 2.63 8.89 -3.24
C ALA A 50 3.75 9.70 -3.90
N LEU A 51 4.05 9.44 -5.16
CA LEU A 51 5.06 10.19 -5.93
C LEU A 51 4.69 11.68 -6.05
N ALA A 52 3.42 12.00 -6.31
CA ALA A 52 2.95 13.40 -6.38
C ALA A 52 3.09 14.14 -5.04
N ASN A 53 3.12 13.41 -3.92
CA ASN A 53 3.38 13.95 -2.58
C ASN A 53 4.85 13.81 -2.16
N GLY A 54 5.78 13.60 -3.10
CA GLY A 54 7.22 13.53 -2.84
C GLY A 54 7.66 12.31 -2.01
N LYS A 55 6.86 11.24 -1.96
CA LYS A 55 7.19 10.01 -1.25
C LYS A 55 7.88 9.03 -2.19
N LYS A 56 8.75 8.18 -1.63
CA LYS A 56 9.29 7.02 -2.34
C LYS A 56 8.28 5.88 -2.30
N VAL A 57 8.26 5.05 -3.35
CA VAL A 57 7.36 3.92 -3.41
C VAL A 57 8.12 2.64 -3.71
N LYS A 58 7.78 1.59 -2.96
CA LYS A 58 8.28 0.23 -3.16
C LYS A 58 7.11 -0.71 -3.45
N GLY A 59 7.28 -1.58 -4.44
CA GLY A 59 6.37 -2.69 -4.70
C GLY A 59 6.92 -3.96 -4.07
N ILE A 60 6.11 -4.66 -3.30
CA ILE A 60 6.46 -5.97 -2.75
C ILE A 60 5.76 -7.01 -3.61
N ARG A 61 6.51 -7.81 -4.35
CA ARG A 61 5.97 -8.84 -5.22
C ARG A 61 5.59 -10.07 -4.42
N ARG A 62 4.57 -10.79 -4.86
CA ARG A 62 4.09 -12.03 -4.24
C ARG A 62 3.62 -11.86 -2.78
N GLY A 63 3.12 -10.68 -2.42
CA GLY A 63 2.52 -10.40 -1.12
C GLY A 63 3.48 -10.62 0.05
N TYR A 64 2.98 -11.25 1.12
CA TYR A 64 3.79 -11.50 2.32
C TYR A 64 4.94 -12.48 2.09
N ALA A 65 4.81 -13.42 1.15
CA ALA A 65 5.93 -14.31 0.80
C ALA A 65 7.09 -13.48 0.24
N GLY A 66 6.82 -12.60 -0.71
CA GLY A 66 7.85 -11.72 -1.26
C GLY A 66 8.41 -10.72 -0.25
N LEU A 67 7.62 -10.30 0.74
CA LEU A 67 8.16 -9.50 1.85
C LEU A 67 9.24 -10.29 2.60
N LEU A 68 8.98 -11.55 2.96
CA LEU A 68 9.93 -12.39 3.68
C LEU A 68 11.16 -12.79 2.85
N ASP A 69 11.00 -12.86 1.53
CA ASP A 69 12.08 -13.13 0.56
C ASP A 69 12.83 -11.86 0.14
N GLU A 70 12.45 -10.69 0.63
CA GLU A 70 12.95 -9.36 0.22
C GLU A 70 12.77 -9.09 -1.28
N ASP A 71 11.74 -9.66 -1.92
CA ASP A 71 11.39 -9.41 -3.33
C ASP A 71 10.70 -8.03 -3.46
N ILE A 72 11.49 -6.99 -3.25
CA ILE A 72 11.06 -5.60 -3.13
C ILE A 72 11.69 -4.80 -4.27
N ILE A 73 10.87 -4.10 -5.03
CA ILE A 73 11.27 -3.27 -6.17
C ILE A 73 10.96 -1.80 -5.92
N ASP A 74 11.79 -0.91 -6.39
CA ASP A 74 11.46 0.52 -6.43
C ASP A 74 10.47 0.78 -7.57
N MET A 75 9.47 1.61 -7.29
CA MET A 75 8.41 1.94 -8.25
C MET A 75 8.40 3.42 -8.59
N ASP A 76 8.28 3.70 -9.87
CA ASP A 76 8.12 5.03 -10.44
C ASP A 76 6.80 5.16 -11.24
N ALA A 77 6.60 6.30 -11.87
CA ALA A 77 5.40 6.53 -12.67
C ALA A 77 5.31 5.62 -13.91
N LYS A 78 6.46 5.14 -14.43
CA LYS A 78 6.52 4.23 -15.58
C LYS A 78 6.14 2.81 -15.17
N SER A 79 6.52 2.40 -13.97
CA SER A 79 6.19 1.07 -13.41
C SER A 79 4.70 0.77 -13.41
N VAL A 80 3.87 1.80 -13.40
CA VAL A 80 2.40 1.70 -13.36
C VAL A 80 1.73 2.30 -14.59
N ALA A 81 2.47 2.45 -15.69
CA ALA A 81 1.89 2.89 -16.96
C ALA A 81 1.03 1.76 -17.56
N ASP A 82 -0.11 2.12 -18.13
CA ASP A 82 -1.00 1.23 -18.90
C ASP A 82 -1.41 -0.07 -18.17
N ILE A 83 -1.56 -0.01 -16.84
CA ILE A 83 -1.97 -1.18 -16.03
C ILE A 83 -3.42 -1.11 -15.54
N ILE A 84 -4.06 0.06 -15.58
CA ILE A 84 -5.38 0.27 -14.96
C ILE A 84 -6.46 -0.64 -15.58
N GLN A 85 -6.37 -0.93 -16.87
CA GLN A 85 -7.30 -1.76 -17.61
C GLN A 85 -6.91 -3.26 -17.62
N ARG A 86 -5.75 -3.61 -17.04
CA ARG A 86 -5.29 -5.00 -17.01
C ARG A 86 -5.90 -5.72 -15.82
N GLY A 87 -6.39 -6.94 -16.04
CA GLY A 87 -6.80 -7.85 -14.97
C GLY A 87 -5.61 -8.36 -14.18
N GLY A 88 -5.89 -9.01 -13.05
CA GLY A 88 -4.88 -9.53 -12.14
C GLY A 88 -4.12 -8.43 -11.39
N THR A 89 -2.89 -8.72 -11.03
CA THR A 89 -2.00 -7.79 -10.35
C THR A 89 -0.56 -7.88 -10.87
N ILE A 90 0.05 -6.73 -11.14
CA ILE A 90 1.46 -6.68 -11.59
C ILE A 90 2.44 -7.05 -10.47
N LEU A 91 2.01 -7.02 -9.22
CA LEU A 91 2.82 -7.40 -8.06
C LEU A 91 2.66 -8.88 -7.69
N TYR A 92 1.81 -9.60 -8.40
CA TYR A 92 1.51 -11.01 -8.13
C TYR A 92 1.01 -11.25 -6.70
N THR A 93 0.55 -12.45 -6.45
CA THR A 93 0.15 -12.93 -5.13
C THR A 93 0.77 -14.29 -4.85
N ALA A 94 0.97 -14.62 -3.58
CA ALA A 94 1.33 -15.97 -3.14
C ALA A 94 0.79 -16.22 -1.73
N ARG A 95 0.49 -17.48 -1.44
CA ARG A 95 0.21 -17.91 -0.07
C ARG A 95 1.52 -17.90 0.73
N CYS A 96 1.45 -17.49 1.99
CA CYS A 96 2.60 -17.42 2.88
C CYS A 96 2.24 -18.00 4.24
N ALA A 97 2.48 -19.28 4.43
CA ALA A 97 2.23 -19.94 5.72
C ALA A 97 3.16 -19.40 6.81
N GLU A 98 4.42 -19.10 6.47
CA GLU A 98 5.41 -18.54 7.40
C GLU A 98 4.91 -17.23 8.04
N PHE A 99 4.22 -16.38 7.29
CA PHE A 99 3.70 -15.11 7.81
C PHE A 99 2.54 -15.28 8.81
N THR A 100 1.97 -16.46 8.95
CA THR A 100 0.96 -16.74 9.98
C THR A 100 1.58 -16.90 11.37
N THR A 101 2.89 -17.17 11.46
CA THR A 101 3.63 -17.34 12.71
C THR A 101 4.14 -16.01 13.26
N PRO A 102 4.31 -15.88 14.60
CA PRO A 102 4.92 -14.70 15.21
C PRO A 102 6.31 -14.40 14.64
N GLU A 103 7.13 -15.43 14.42
CA GLU A 103 8.51 -15.31 13.91
C GLU A 103 8.53 -14.71 12.49
N GLY A 104 7.66 -15.20 11.60
CA GLY A 104 7.52 -14.66 10.25
C GLY A 104 7.05 -13.22 10.24
N GLN A 105 6.15 -12.86 11.14
CA GLN A 105 5.66 -11.49 11.29
C GLN A 105 6.76 -10.55 11.82
N ASP A 106 7.57 -11.00 12.79
CA ASP A 106 8.71 -10.25 13.32
C ASP A 106 9.77 -10.04 12.24
N LYS A 107 10.07 -11.08 11.46
CA LYS A 107 10.95 -11.03 10.30
C LYS A 107 10.44 -10.00 9.27
N GLY A 108 9.15 -10.06 8.92
CA GLY A 108 8.55 -9.10 7.98
C GLY A 108 8.65 -7.65 8.45
N ALA A 109 8.39 -7.39 9.73
CA ALA A 109 8.54 -6.05 10.31
C ALA A 109 10.01 -5.58 10.33
N ALA A 110 10.96 -6.48 10.61
CA ALA A 110 12.39 -6.19 10.54
C ALA A 110 12.83 -5.85 9.11
N ILE A 111 12.32 -6.57 8.11
CA ILE A 111 12.58 -6.29 6.69
C ILE A 111 12.01 -4.93 6.28
N CYS A 112 10.80 -4.59 6.69
CA CYS A 112 10.25 -3.24 6.44
C CYS A 112 11.21 -2.16 6.98
N LYS A 113 11.67 -2.30 8.22
CA LYS A 113 12.62 -1.36 8.84
C LYS A 113 13.97 -1.33 8.10
N LYS A 114 14.51 -2.49 7.72
CA LYS A 114 15.76 -2.62 6.96
C LYS A 114 15.70 -1.86 5.62
N HIS A 115 14.57 -1.94 4.92
CA HIS A 115 14.35 -1.26 3.65
C HIS A 115 13.83 0.18 3.78
N GLY A 116 13.73 0.71 5.00
CA GLY A 116 13.25 2.06 5.28
C GLY A 116 11.80 2.28 4.87
N ILE A 117 10.97 1.24 4.96
CA ILE A 117 9.53 1.29 4.67
C ILE A 117 8.80 1.80 5.91
N ASP A 118 8.18 2.96 5.82
CA ASP A 118 7.47 3.61 6.91
C ASP A 118 5.99 3.19 6.98
N ALA A 119 5.42 2.83 5.84
CA ALA A 119 4.03 2.41 5.74
C ALA A 119 3.84 1.36 4.64
N VAL A 120 2.87 0.47 4.82
CA VAL A 120 2.51 -0.57 3.85
C VAL A 120 1.03 -0.47 3.50
N VAL A 121 0.72 -0.33 2.22
CA VAL A 121 -0.64 -0.47 1.69
C VAL A 121 -0.84 -1.92 1.26
N VAL A 122 -1.78 -2.58 1.90
CA VAL A 122 -2.12 -4.00 1.66
C VAL A 122 -3.42 -4.06 0.88
N ILE A 123 -3.37 -4.63 -0.32
CA ILE A 123 -4.53 -4.79 -1.20
C ILE A 123 -4.92 -6.27 -1.17
N GLY A 124 -6.16 -6.59 -0.76
CA GLY A 124 -6.62 -7.98 -0.68
C GLY A 124 -7.89 -8.15 0.13
N GLY A 125 -8.15 -9.36 0.59
CA GLY A 125 -9.29 -9.75 1.40
C GLY A 125 -8.99 -9.83 2.90
N ASP A 126 -9.87 -10.46 3.66
CA ASP A 126 -9.81 -10.55 5.13
C ASP A 126 -8.46 -11.13 5.62
N GLY A 127 -8.01 -12.25 5.08
CA GLY A 127 -6.73 -12.84 5.47
C GLY A 127 -5.54 -11.91 5.27
N SER A 128 -5.57 -11.08 4.21
CA SER A 128 -4.53 -10.07 3.96
C SER A 128 -4.57 -8.95 5.01
N PHE A 129 -5.76 -8.56 5.46
CA PHE A 129 -5.94 -7.55 6.50
C PHE A 129 -5.53 -8.07 7.88
N GLN A 130 -5.73 -9.35 8.17
CA GLN A 130 -5.18 -9.98 9.38
C GLN A 130 -3.64 -9.86 9.40
N GLY A 131 -2.98 -10.10 8.26
CA GLY A 131 -1.54 -9.87 8.10
C GLY A 131 -1.15 -8.40 8.32
N ALA A 132 -1.90 -7.46 7.77
CA ALA A 132 -1.68 -6.02 7.98
C ALA A 132 -1.77 -5.63 9.47
N ARG A 133 -2.78 -6.14 10.20
CA ARG A 133 -2.90 -5.94 11.65
C ARG A 133 -1.68 -6.45 12.43
N LYS A 134 -1.10 -7.57 12.00
CA LYS A 134 0.10 -8.14 12.64
C LYS A 134 1.34 -7.26 12.40
N LEU A 135 1.50 -6.66 11.20
CA LEU A 135 2.54 -5.67 10.94
C LEU A 135 2.31 -4.38 11.76
N ALA A 136 1.06 -3.91 11.83
CA ALA A 136 0.71 -2.73 12.62
C ALA A 136 1.05 -2.90 14.10
N ALA A 137 0.77 -4.08 14.68
CA ALA A 137 1.14 -4.42 16.06
C ALA A 137 2.66 -4.41 16.30
N ARG A 138 3.48 -4.44 15.24
CA ARG A 138 4.95 -4.39 15.27
C ARG A 138 5.51 -3.01 14.89
N GLY A 139 4.64 -2.01 14.84
CA GLY A 139 5.01 -0.60 14.63
C GLY A 139 5.22 -0.21 13.17
N ILE A 140 4.70 -0.98 12.21
CA ILE A 140 4.64 -0.60 10.81
C ILE A 140 3.26 0.00 10.52
N ASN A 141 3.18 1.22 10.01
CA ASN A 141 1.91 1.79 9.61
C ASN A 141 1.31 0.98 8.46
N THR A 142 0.03 0.61 8.56
CA THR A 142 -0.64 -0.17 7.52
C THR A 142 -2.00 0.40 7.16
N ILE A 143 -2.34 0.31 5.88
CA ILE A 143 -3.67 0.62 5.34
C ILE A 143 -4.12 -0.58 4.53
N GLY A 144 -5.32 -1.10 4.79
CA GLY A 144 -5.98 -2.12 3.99
C GLY A 144 -6.87 -1.49 2.92
N VAL A 145 -6.76 -1.99 1.69
CA VAL A 145 -7.66 -1.63 0.59
C VAL A 145 -8.34 -2.92 0.12
N PRO A 146 -9.68 -3.00 0.15
CA PRO A 146 -10.40 -4.19 -0.30
C PRO A 146 -10.09 -4.52 -1.76
N GLY A 147 -9.84 -5.80 -2.03
CA GLY A 147 -9.60 -6.35 -3.36
C GLY A 147 -9.86 -7.86 -3.29
N THR A 148 -11.13 -8.24 -3.24
CA THR A 148 -11.59 -9.62 -3.12
C THR A 148 -12.90 -9.80 -3.87
N ILE A 149 -13.22 -11.02 -4.26
CA ILE A 149 -14.51 -11.38 -4.87
C ILE A 149 -15.44 -12.08 -3.87
N ASP A 150 -14.99 -12.30 -2.63
CA ASP A 150 -15.69 -13.15 -1.65
C ASP A 150 -16.80 -12.40 -0.90
N LEU A 151 -16.85 -11.06 -0.99
CA LEU A 151 -17.82 -10.18 -0.30
C LEU A 151 -17.81 -10.39 1.24
N ASP A 152 -16.66 -10.72 1.81
CA ASP A 152 -16.47 -11.07 3.21
C ASP A 152 -15.90 -9.94 4.08
N ILE A 153 -15.76 -8.74 3.52
CA ILE A 153 -15.27 -7.56 4.24
C ILE A 153 -16.46 -6.79 4.83
N ALA A 154 -16.64 -6.90 6.14
CA ALA A 154 -17.80 -6.34 6.83
C ALA A 154 -17.91 -4.80 6.83
N CYS A 155 -16.83 -4.08 6.52
CA CYS A 155 -16.81 -2.61 6.59
C CYS A 155 -17.02 -1.90 5.25
N THR A 156 -17.37 -2.64 4.17
CA THR A 156 -17.60 -2.09 2.85
C THR A 156 -18.66 -2.90 2.10
N ASP A 157 -19.44 -2.23 1.27
CA ASP A 157 -20.40 -2.85 0.34
C ASP A 157 -19.75 -3.14 -1.03
N TYR A 158 -18.51 -2.71 -1.22
CA TYR A 158 -17.78 -2.82 -2.48
C TYR A 158 -16.41 -3.49 -2.25
N THR A 159 -16.09 -4.44 -3.10
CA THR A 159 -14.79 -5.12 -3.14
C THR A 159 -14.31 -5.32 -4.58
#